data_e5c971dab6f8f1e312ae861e1694568b
#
_entry.id   e5c971dab6f8f1e312ae861e1694568b
#
_cell.length_a   1.000
_cell.length_b   1.000
_cell.length_c   1.000
_cell.angle_alpha   90.00
_cell.angle_beta   90.00
_cell.angle_gamma   90.00
#
_symmetry.space_group_name_H-M   'P 1'
#
loop_
_entity.id
_entity.type
_entity.pdbx_description
1 polymer ?
#
loop_
_entity_poly.entity_id
_entity_poly.type
_entity_poly.pdbx_seq_one_letter_code
_entity_poly.pdbx_strand_id
1 'polypeptide(L)'
;MIVNLQRKVKIDMGPLKLFAALAESAIAEIKDRTCSIALISDRRMTELNAFFRGKKTTTDVLSFPHVTDEFDTDASNLGDIVISVEQAARQAEENDLTLENEIKQLVLHGLLHLCGYDHETDNGEMNARELALREKLSI
;
A
#
# COMPACT_ATOMS: atom_id res chain seq x y z
N MET A 1 1.85 0.68 -10.78
CA MET A 1 1.38 -0.61 -11.32
C MET A 1 1.04 -1.55 -10.17
N ILE A 2 -0.08 -2.24 -10.24
CA ILE A 2 -0.49 -3.21 -9.23
C ILE A 2 -0.59 -4.61 -9.87
N VAL A 3 0.01 -5.60 -9.21
CA VAL A 3 0.03 -6.98 -9.69
C VAL A 3 -0.42 -7.94 -8.59
N ASN A 4 -1.08 -9.04 -8.99
CA ASN A 4 -1.52 -10.09 -8.07
C ASN A 4 -0.58 -11.29 -8.17
N LEU A 5 0.20 -11.50 -7.12
CA LEU A 5 1.20 -12.58 -7.06
C LEU A 5 0.75 -13.75 -6.16
N GLN A 6 -0.52 -13.78 -5.75
CA GLN A 6 -1.06 -14.83 -4.88
C GLN A 6 -2.23 -15.55 -5.56
N ARG A 7 -2.56 -16.73 -5.08
CA ARG A 7 -3.65 -17.58 -5.63
C ARG A 7 -4.65 -18.05 -4.57
N LYS A 8 -4.43 -17.71 -3.31
CA LYS A 8 -5.25 -18.17 -2.19
C LYS A 8 -6.63 -17.55 -2.17
N VAL A 9 -6.71 -16.27 -2.53
CA VAL A 9 -7.95 -15.49 -2.51
C VAL A 9 -8.23 -14.97 -3.91
N LYS A 10 -9.44 -15.18 -4.38
CA LYS A 10 -9.85 -14.69 -5.71
C LYS A 10 -10.09 -13.18 -5.66
N ILE A 11 -9.47 -12.46 -6.58
CA ILE A 11 -9.55 -11.00 -6.65
C ILE A 11 -9.84 -10.55 -8.07
N ASP A 12 -10.78 -9.63 -8.21
CA ASP A 12 -10.99 -8.90 -9.46
C ASP A 12 -10.02 -7.71 -9.48
N MET A 13 -9.03 -7.76 -10.36
CA MET A 13 -7.98 -6.73 -10.47
C MET A 13 -8.44 -5.45 -11.16
N GLY A 14 -9.53 -5.48 -11.93
CA GLY A 14 -10.00 -4.32 -12.68
C GLY A 14 -10.23 -3.08 -11.81
N PRO A 15 -11.08 -3.17 -10.79
CA PRO A 15 -11.32 -2.04 -9.88
C PRO A 15 -10.07 -1.57 -9.14
N LEU A 16 -9.18 -2.50 -8.76
CA LEU A 16 -7.95 -2.16 -8.04
C LEU A 16 -6.95 -1.43 -8.94
N LYS A 17 -6.82 -1.83 -10.20
CA LYS A 17 -5.98 -1.14 -11.17
C LYS A 17 -6.48 0.29 -11.42
N LEU A 18 -7.78 0.44 -11.57
CA LEU A 18 -8.39 1.76 -11.75
C LEU A 18 -8.16 2.64 -10.52
N PHE A 19 -8.40 2.09 -9.33
CA PHE A 19 -8.21 2.82 -8.07
C PHE A 19 -6.75 3.26 -7.89
N ALA A 20 -5.79 2.37 -8.15
CA ALA A 20 -4.37 2.69 -8.01
C ALA A 20 -3.99 3.89 -8.91
N ALA A 21 -4.48 3.92 -10.15
CA ALA A 21 -4.25 5.02 -11.07
C ALA A 21 -4.89 6.32 -10.57
N LEU A 22 -6.13 6.26 -10.08
CA LEU A 22 -6.83 7.42 -9.53
C LEU A 22 -6.14 7.96 -8.27
N ALA A 23 -5.68 7.09 -7.38
CA ALA A 23 -4.99 7.47 -6.16
C ALA A 23 -3.65 8.15 -6.48
N GLU A 24 -2.88 7.59 -7.40
CA GLU A 24 -1.62 8.19 -7.83
C GLU A 24 -1.83 9.59 -8.42
N SER A 25 -2.91 9.80 -9.17
CA SER A 25 -3.25 11.11 -9.72
C SER A 25 -3.75 12.10 -8.66
N ALA A 26 -4.43 11.60 -7.63
CA ALA A 26 -5.01 12.45 -6.59
C ALA A 26 -3.99 12.91 -5.54
N ILE A 27 -2.90 12.19 -5.36
CA ILE A 27 -1.88 12.50 -4.37
C ILE A 27 -0.79 13.36 -5.00
N ALA A 28 -0.89 14.68 -4.80
CA ALA A 28 0.04 15.64 -5.40
C ALA A 28 1.49 15.39 -4.98
N GLU A 29 1.72 14.90 -3.79
CA GLU A 29 3.05 14.62 -3.24
C GLU A 29 3.82 13.56 -4.03
N ILE A 30 3.13 12.73 -4.82
CA ILE A 30 3.78 11.72 -5.68
C ILE A 30 4.63 12.36 -6.78
N LYS A 31 4.22 13.54 -7.31
CA LYS A 31 5.00 14.33 -8.27
C LYS A 31 5.41 13.52 -9.51
N ASP A 32 4.44 12.85 -10.13
CA ASP A 32 4.62 12.04 -11.34
C ASP A 32 5.60 10.86 -11.19
N ARG A 33 5.98 10.50 -9.95
CA ARG A 33 6.75 9.29 -9.70
C ARG A 33 5.88 8.06 -9.81
N THR A 34 6.49 6.91 -10.02
CA THR A 34 5.79 5.63 -10.14
C THR A 34 6.10 4.73 -8.95
N CYS A 35 5.15 3.87 -8.61
CA CYS A 35 5.35 2.84 -7.59
C CYS A 35 4.88 1.49 -8.11
N SER A 36 5.37 0.43 -7.48
CA SER A 36 4.92 -0.94 -7.72
C SER A 36 4.17 -1.44 -6.49
N ILE A 37 3.01 -2.04 -6.72
CA ILE A 37 2.17 -2.62 -5.67
C ILE A 37 1.99 -4.09 -5.97
N ALA A 38 2.30 -4.96 -5.01
CA ALA A 38 2.14 -6.40 -5.16
C ALA A 38 1.19 -6.95 -4.10
N LEU A 39 0.23 -7.74 -4.55
CA LEU A 39 -0.66 -8.51 -3.67
C LEU A 39 -0.05 -9.89 -3.47
N ILE A 40 0.24 -10.25 -2.23
CA ILE A 40 0.96 -11.47 -1.87
C ILE A 40 0.20 -12.29 -0.83
N SER A 41 0.66 -13.51 -0.55
CA SER A 41 0.10 -14.37 0.48
C SER A 41 0.65 -14.03 1.87
N ASP A 42 -0.04 -14.49 2.91
CA ASP A 42 0.45 -14.40 4.29
C ASP A 42 1.83 -15.02 4.46
N ARG A 43 2.08 -16.15 3.79
CA ARG A 43 3.37 -16.84 3.86
C ARG A 43 4.50 -15.93 3.36
N ARG A 44 4.32 -15.32 2.20
CA ARG A 44 5.32 -14.38 1.65
C ARG A 44 5.46 -13.14 2.52
N MET A 45 4.35 -12.62 3.02
CA MET A 45 4.38 -11.47 3.90
C MET A 45 5.14 -11.77 5.20
N THR A 46 4.93 -12.95 5.79
CA THR A 46 5.66 -13.36 6.99
C THR A 46 7.16 -13.43 6.74
N GLU A 47 7.57 -13.98 5.59
CA GLU A 47 8.99 -14.03 5.19
C GLU A 47 9.59 -12.62 5.07
N LEU A 48 8.88 -11.71 4.39
CA LEU A 48 9.34 -10.33 4.21
C LEU A 48 9.40 -9.57 5.54
N ASN A 49 8.38 -9.74 6.38
CA ASN A 49 8.33 -9.08 7.68
C ASN A 49 9.46 -9.57 8.61
N ALA A 50 9.77 -10.86 8.57
CA ALA A 50 10.90 -11.42 9.31
C ALA A 50 12.23 -10.86 8.80
N PHE A 51 12.41 -10.79 7.49
CA PHE A 51 13.65 -10.31 6.88
C PHE A 51 13.89 -8.81 7.13
N PHE A 52 12.87 -7.98 6.90
CA PHE A 52 13.02 -6.52 6.95
C PHE A 52 12.74 -5.90 8.31
N ARG A 53 11.92 -6.53 9.16
CA ARG A 53 11.50 -5.98 10.46
C ARG A 53 11.81 -6.88 11.64
N GLY A 54 12.37 -8.07 11.41
CA GLY A 54 12.69 -9.03 12.46
C GLY A 54 11.48 -9.66 13.15
N LYS A 55 10.29 -9.56 12.55
CA LYS A 55 9.04 -10.07 13.13
C LYS A 55 8.58 -11.29 12.34
N LYS A 56 8.51 -12.45 13.00
CA LYS A 56 8.10 -13.74 12.40
C LYS A 56 6.57 -13.88 12.35
N THR A 57 5.87 -12.82 11.96
CA THR A 57 4.40 -12.77 11.85
C THR A 57 4.02 -12.10 10.55
N THR A 58 2.80 -12.34 10.11
CA THR A 58 2.25 -11.58 8.97
C THR A 58 1.91 -10.14 9.39
N THR A 59 1.72 -9.30 8.41
CA THR A 59 1.16 -7.95 8.57
C THR A 59 0.30 -7.67 7.34
N ASP A 60 -0.43 -6.57 7.35
CA ASP A 60 -1.31 -6.20 6.24
C ASP A 60 -0.55 -5.57 5.07
N VAL A 61 0.33 -4.63 5.35
CA VAL A 61 1.03 -3.86 4.32
C VAL A 61 2.45 -3.53 4.77
N LEU A 62 3.39 -3.58 3.82
CA LEU A 62 4.75 -3.05 3.99
C LEU A 62 5.04 -2.08 2.84
N SER A 63 5.64 -0.96 3.17
CA SER A 63 6.04 0.07 2.21
C SER A 63 7.55 0.25 2.24
N PHE A 64 8.16 0.27 1.05
CA PHE A 64 9.60 0.38 0.87
C PHE A 64 9.90 1.62 0.03
N PRO A 65 10.11 2.79 0.65
CA PRO A 65 10.46 4.00 -0.11
C PRO A 65 11.76 3.78 -0.90
N HIS A 66 11.78 4.25 -2.14
CA HIS A 66 12.99 4.22 -2.94
C HIS A 66 13.92 5.37 -2.53
N VAL A 67 15.18 5.04 -2.28
CA VAL A 67 16.21 6.03 -1.93
C VAL A 67 17.26 6.06 -3.04
N THR A 68 17.47 7.25 -3.61
CA THR A 68 18.52 7.44 -4.61
C THR A 68 19.87 7.56 -3.92
N ASP A 69 20.92 7.05 -4.61
CA ASP A 69 22.30 7.17 -4.16
C ASP A 69 23.23 7.28 -5.38
N GLU A 70 24.53 7.15 -5.18
CA GLU A 70 25.49 7.26 -6.29
C GLU A 70 25.41 6.12 -7.31
N PHE A 71 24.82 4.98 -6.92
CA PHE A 71 24.65 3.79 -7.77
C PHE A 71 23.26 3.71 -8.39
N ASP A 72 22.29 4.30 -7.76
CA ASP A 72 20.89 4.34 -8.22
C ASP A 72 20.37 5.77 -8.11
N THR A 73 20.30 6.44 -9.26
CA THR A 73 19.89 7.85 -9.36
C THR A 73 18.46 8.01 -9.87
N ASP A 74 17.66 6.93 -9.93
CA ASP A 74 16.30 6.96 -10.48
C ASP A 74 15.34 7.67 -9.52
N ALA A 75 15.22 8.98 -9.69
CA ALA A 75 14.32 9.83 -8.92
C ALA A 75 12.83 9.67 -9.33
N SER A 76 12.55 8.94 -10.42
CA SER A 76 11.18 8.69 -10.87
C SER A 76 10.50 7.54 -10.12
N ASN A 77 11.26 6.75 -9.35
CA ASN A 77 10.76 5.63 -8.59
C ASN A 77 10.39 6.07 -7.18
N LEU A 78 9.10 5.97 -6.82
CA LEU A 78 8.59 6.30 -5.49
C LEU A 78 8.90 5.19 -4.48
N GLY A 79 8.84 3.94 -4.90
CA GLY A 79 9.07 2.77 -4.06
C GLY A 79 8.11 1.64 -4.34
N ASP A 80 8.05 0.69 -3.40
CA ASP A 80 7.27 -0.53 -3.50
C ASP A 80 6.33 -0.69 -2.31
N ILE A 81 5.14 -1.23 -2.58
CA ILE A 81 4.14 -1.59 -1.56
C ILE A 81 3.80 -3.07 -1.74
N VAL A 82 3.80 -3.82 -0.65
CA VAL A 82 3.30 -5.19 -0.66
C VAL A 82 2.15 -5.33 0.34
N ILE A 83 1.10 -6.05 -0.06
CA ILE A 83 -0.13 -6.23 0.72
C ILE A 83 -0.42 -7.72 0.83
N SER A 84 -0.63 -8.22 2.06
CA SER A 84 -1.13 -9.58 2.27
C SER A 84 -2.64 -9.60 2.05
N VAL A 85 -3.08 -10.32 1.03
CA VAL A 85 -4.51 -10.42 0.70
C VAL A 85 -5.26 -11.18 1.79
N GLU A 86 -4.68 -12.24 2.34
CA GLU A 86 -5.32 -13.02 3.40
C GLU A 86 -5.51 -12.17 4.66
N GLN A 87 -4.52 -11.38 5.04
CA GLN A 87 -4.64 -10.46 6.18
C GLN A 87 -5.66 -9.35 5.89
N ALA A 88 -5.65 -8.81 4.68
CA ALA A 88 -6.63 -7.82 4.26
C ALA A 88 -8.05 -8.38 4.33
N ALA A 89 -8.25 -9.64 3.94
CA ALA A 89 -9.56 -10.29 4.02
C ALA A 89 -10.06 -10.41 5.47
N ARG A 90 -9.19 -10.75 6.40
CA ARG A 90 -9.54 -10.81 7.83
C ARG A 90 -9.92 -9.43 8.37
N GLN A 91 -9.15 -8.40 8.03
CA GLN A 91 -9.41 -7.03 8.45
C GLN A 91 -10.69 -6.47 7.83
N ALA A 92 -10.96 -6.79 6.57
CA ALA A 92 -12.20 -6.39 5.90
C ALA A 92 -13.42 -6.89 6.66
N GLU A 93 -13.40 -8.15 7.08
CA GLU A 93 -14.49 -8.75 7.86
C GLU A 93 -14.64 -8.03 9.21
N GLU A 94 -13.55 -7.78 9.91
CA GLU A 94 -13.56 -7.04 11.19
C GLU A 94 -14.09 -5.61 11.06
N ASN A 95 -13.84 -4.97 9.93
CA ASN A 95 -14.19 -3.56 9.68
C ASN A 95 -15.51 -3.38 8.93
N ASP A 96 -16.23 -4.46 8.66
CA ASP A 96 -17.47 -4.45 7.85
C ASP A 96 -17.23 -3.83 6.45
N LEU A 97 -16.08 -4.12 5.86
CA LEU A 97 -15.72 -3.67 4.52
C LEU A 97 -15.66 -4.84 3.55
N THR A 98 -15.81 -4.55 2.26
CA THR A 98 -15.47 -5.53 1.23
C THR A 98 -13.94 -5.68 1.19
N LEU A 99 -13.47 -6.82 0.71
CA LEU A 99 -12.03 -7.04 0.51
C LEU A 99 -11.44 -5.97 -0.43
N GLU A 100 -12.16 -5.64 -1.49
CA GLU A 100 -11.76 -4.60 -2.44
C GLU A 100 -11.53 -3.26 -1.72
N ASN A 101 -12.47 -2.82 -0.89
CA ASN A 101 -12.34 -1.56 -0.17
C ASN A 101 -11.22 -1.58 0.87
N GLU A 102 -11.03 -2.70 1.56
CA GLU A 102 -9.90 -2.85 2.49
C GLU A 102 -8.57 -2.71 1.76
N ILE A 103 -8.41 -3.38 0.62
CA ILE A 103 -7.18 -3.28 -0.18
C ILE A 103 -6.98 -1.84 -0.68
N LYS A 104 -8.04 -1.16 -1.12
CA LYS A 104 -7.95 0.24 -1.53
C LYS A 104 -7.43 1.14 -0.41
N GLN A 105 -7.91 0.94 0.82
CA GLN A 105 -7.44 1.70 1.96
C GLN A 105 -5.97 1.40 2.28
N LEU A 106 -5.55 0.14 2.16
CA LEU A 106 -4.14 -0.24 2.36
C LEU A 106 -3.23 0.35 1.27
N VAL A 107 -3.67 0.38 0.03
CA VAL A 107 -2.95 1.03 -1.07
C VAL A 107 -2.75 2.51 -0.76
N LEU A 108 -3.81 3.21 -0.37
CA LEU A 108 -3.75 4.63 -0.04
C LEU A 108 -2.78 4.89 1.12
N HIS A 109 -2.88 4.11 2.18
CA HIS A 109 -2.00 4.19 3.35
C HIS A 109 -0.52 3.99 2.95
N GLY A 110 -0.25 2.97 2.15
CA GLY A 110 1.09 2.69 1.64
C GLY A 110 1.65 3.81 0.77
N LEU A 111 0.83 4.38 -0.11
CA LEU A 111 1.25 5.51 -0.94
C LEU A 111 1.63 6.73 -0.10
N LEU A 112 0.89 7.02 0.96
CA LEU A 112 1.21 8.12 1.86
C LEU A 112 2.53 7.88 2.60
N HIS A 113 2.79 6.65 3.04
CA HIS A 113 4.08 6.29 3.62
C HIS A 113 5.23 6.50 2.63
N LEU A 114 5.04 6.12 1.37
CA LEU A 114 6.06 6.35 0.34
C LEU A 114 6.33 7.83 0.11
N CYS A 115 5.34 8.69 0.34
CA CYS A 115 5.48 10.14 0.25
C CYS A 115 6.11 10.77 1.50
N GLY A 116 6.47 9.98 2.51
CA GLY A 116 7.15 10.46 3.71
C GLY A 116 6.27 10.68 4.91
N TYR A 117 4.96 10.41 4.84
CA TYR A 117 4.08 10.48 6.00
C TYR A 117 4.39 9.32 6.96
N ASP A 118 4.42 9.61 8.26
CA ASP A 118 4.63 8.60 9.30
C ASP A 118 3.73 8.94 10.51
N HIS A 119 2.66 8.17 10.66
CA HIS A 119 1.67 8.39 11.73
C HIS A 119 2.22 8.12 13.14
N GLU A 120 3.34 7.40 13.25
CA GLU A 120 3.97 7.12 14.55
C GLU A 120 4.77 8.31 15.08
N THR A 121 5.20 9.22 14.20
CA THR A 121 6.05 10.36 14.55
C THR A 121 5.41 11.72 14.32
N ASP A 122 4.25 11.78 13.63
CA ASP A 122 3.57 13.05 13.35
C ASP A 122 2.52 13.41 14.42
N ASN A 123 1.87 14.56 14.24
CA ASN A 123 0.81 15.07 15.12
C ASN A 123 -0.59 14.89 14.51
N GLY A 124 -0.77 13.84 13.67
CA GLY A 124 -2.03 13.53 13.03
C GLY A 124 -2.13 13.96 11.56
N GLU A 125 -1.05 14.47 10.97
CA GLU A 125 -1.04 14.95 9.58
C GLU A 125 -1.37 13.82 8.59
N MET A 126 -0.78 12.62 8.79
CA MET A 126 -1.05 11.48 7.92
C MET A 126 -2.51 11.06 7.99
N ASN A 127 -3.07 10.96 9.18
CA ASN A 127 -4.48 10.58 9.37
C ASN A 127 -5.42 11.60 8.70
N ALA A 128 -5.16 12.89 8.88
CA ALA A 128 -5.95 13.95 8.26
C ALA A 128 -5.90 13.88 6.74
N ARG A 129 -4.72 13.66 6.18
CA ARG A 129 -4.52 13.54 4.74
C ARG A 129 -5.23 12.31 4.17
N GLU A 130 -5.12 11.17 4.88
CA GLU A 130 -5.77 9.93 4.48
C GLU A 130 -7.30 10.06 4.46
N LEU A 131 -7.89 10.66 5.50
CA LEU A 131 -9.33 10.89 5.56
C LEU A 131 -9.83 11.81 4.44
N ALA A 132 -9.09 12.88 4.15
CA ALA A 132 -9.43 13.78 3.05
C ALA A 132 -9.38 13.07 1.69
N LEU A 133 -8.40 12.21 1.47
CA LEU A 133 -8.26 11.44 0.25
C LEU A 133 -9.33 10.35 0.14
N ARG A 134 -9.70 9.69 1.23
CA ARG A 134 -10.81 8.73 1.23
C ARG A 134 -12.11 9.39 0.78
N GLU A 135 -12.40 10.58 1.29
CA GLU A 135 -13.57 11.34 0.87
C GLU A 135 -13.51 11.69 -0.61
N LYS A 136 -12.39 12.22 -1.08
CA LYS A 136 -12.18 12.59 -2.49
C LYS A 136 -12.29 11.39 -3.43
N LEU A 137 -11.80 10.22 -3.01
CA LEU A 137 -11.78 8.98 -3.80
C LEU A 137 -13.01 8.09 -3.54
N SER A 138 -13.89 8.49 -2.67
CA SER A 138 -15.13 7.77 -2.32
C SER A 138 -14.88 6.35 -1.79
N ILE A 139 -13.95 6.23 -0.88
CA ILE A 139 -13.66 4.93 -0.23
C ILE A 139 -13.78 4.98 1.32
#